data_b46823750b0854fccb08c7546ef9e74c
#
_entry.id   b46823750b0854fccb08c7546ef9e74c
#
_cell.length_a   1.000
_cell.length_b   1.000
_cell.length_c   1.000
_cell.angle_alpha   90.00
_cell.angle_beta   90.00
_cell.angle_gamma   90.00
#
_symmetry.space_group_name_H-M   'P 1'
#
loop_
_entity.id
_entity.type
_entity.pdbx_description
1 polymer ?
#
loop_
_entity_poly.entity_id
_entity_poly.type
_entity_poly.pdbx_seq_one_letter_code
_entity_poly.pdbx_strand_id
1 'polypeptide(L)'
;FFSEIPDELIEAASIDGCGPIKTFFKIVMPISKTVYATVFILVFVSHWNDFMWPQQMSIGVQMFQPELMTLPVGLAKLSGSKTGDVTPLAGAVLSAIPVMLVYIFAQRYIIDGVSRSGIK
;
A
#
# COMPACT_ATOMS: atom_id res chain seq x y z
N PHE A 1 -10.72 -13.91 5.98
CA PHE A 1 -9.49 -14.70 5.76
C PHE A 1 -9.00 -15.38 7.03
N PHE A 2 -8.78 -14.63 8.15
CA PHE A 2 -8.30 -15.26 9.40
C PHE A 2 -9.28 -16.27 9.98
N SER A 3 -10.58 -16.07 9.81
CA SER A 3 -11.63 -17.03 10.20
C SER A 3 -11.73 -18.24 9.26
N GLU A 4 -11.02 -18.23 8.15
CA GLU A 4 -10.97 -19.34 7.20
C GLU A 4 -9.74 -20.24 7.41
N ILE A 5 -8.85 -19.87 8.34
CA ILE A 5 -7.72 -20.73 8.71
C ILE A 5 -8.25 -21.90 9.52
N PRO A 6 -8.02 -23.16 9.09
CA PRO A 6 -8.49 -24.33 9.82
C PRO A 6 -7.91 -24.37 11.24
N ASP A 7 -8.79 -24.60 12.22
CA ASP A 7 -8.39 -24.69 13.63
C ASP A 7 -7.41 -25.85 13.86
N GLU A 8 -7.49 -26.91 13.04
CA GLU A 8 -6.62 -28.06 13.10
C GLU A 8 -5.13 -27.69 12.93
N LEU A 9 -4.81 -26.63 12.14
CA LEU A 9 -3.44 -26.17 11.99
C LEU A 9 -2.92 -25.51 13.26
N ILE A 10 -3.79 -24.82 13.97
CA ILE A 10 -3.45 -24.14 15.23
C ILE A 10 -3.33 -25.16 16.35
N GLU A 11 -4.22 -26.16 16.38
CA GLU A 11 -4.18 -27.28 17.34
C GLU A 11 -2.93 -28.14 17.14
N ALA A 12 -2.59 -28.49 15.90
CA ALA A 12 -1.37 -29.23 15.59
C ALA A 12 -0.11 -28.49 16.06
N ALA A 13 -0.06 -27.16 15.82
CA ALA A 13 1.04 -26.33 16.29
C ALA A 13 1.14 -26.30 17.82
N SER A 14 0.01 -26.34 18.52
CA SER A 14 -0.04 -26.40 19.98
C SER A 14 0.47 -27.74 20.51
N ILE A 15 0.13 -28.85 19.85
CA ILE A 15 0.65 -30.19 20.16
C ILE A 15 2.18 -30.25 19.97
N ASP A 16 2.69 -29.60 18.92
CA ASP A 16 4.13 -29.47 18.65
C ASP A 16 4.86 -28.50 19.61
N GLY A 17 4.19 -28.01 20.65
CA GLY A 17 4.77 -27.09 21.64
C GLY A 17 5.00 -25.68 21.15
N CYS A 18 4.32 -25.27 20.09
CA CYS A 18 4.35 -23.90 19.62
C CYS A 18 3.44 -23.02 20.48
N GLY A 19 3.99 -22.02 21.14
CA GLY A 19 3.20 -20.97 21.78
C GLY A 19 2.50 -20.06 20.74
N PRO A 20 1.50 -19.25 21.13
CA PRO A 20 0.67 -18.48 20.21
C PRO A 20 1.47 -17.51 19.32
N ILE A 21 2.52 -16.89 19.84
CA ILE A 21 3.39 -15.99 19.08
C ILE A 21 4.17 -16.77 18.00
N LYS A 22 4.69 -17.94 18.35
CA LYS A 22 5.43 -18.78 17.40
C LYS A 22 4.53 -19.35 16.31
N THR A 23 3.31 -19.75 16.66
CA THR A 23 2.27 -20.17 15.70
C THR A 23 1.91 -19.03 14.73
N PHE A 24 1.74 -17.81 15.23
CA PHE A 24 1.47 -16.65 14.40
C PHE A 24 2.58 -16.43 13.36
N PHE A 25 3.83 -16.34 13.78
CA PHE A 25 4.94 -16.03 12.85
C PHE A 25 5.30 -17.20 11.93
N LYS A 26 5.17 -18.45 12.37
CA LYS A 26 5.58 -19.62 11.58
C LYS A 26 4.48 -20.18 10.68
N ILE A 27 3.22 -20.03 11.07
CA ILE A 27 2.08 -20.64 10.36
C ILE A 27 1.18 -19.58 9.77
N VAL A 28 0.59 -18.71 10.61
CA VAL A 28 -0.43 -17.75 10.17
C VAL A 28 0.14 -16.71 9.21
N MET A 29 1.28 -16.11 9.53
CA MET A 29 1.90 -15.07 8.72
C MET A 29 2.31 -15.56 7.32
N PRO A 30 2.97 -16.72 7.14
CA PRO A 30 3.32 -17.20 5.81
C PRO A 30 2.10 -17.60 4.96
N ILE A 31 1.05 -18.13 5.56
CA ILE A 31 -0.20 -18.48 4.85
C ILE A 31 -0.91 -17.20 4.37
N SER A 32 -0.82 -16.13 5.17
CA SER A 32 -1.54 -14.86 4.94
C SER A 32 -0.79 -13.88 4.01
N LYS A 33 0.28 -14.30 3.33
CA LYS A 33 1.11 -13.41 2.48
C LYS A 33 0.30 -12.59 1.48
N THR A 34 -0.67 -13.22 0.83
CA THR A 34 -1.55 -12.57 -0.16
C THR A 34 -2.37 -11.45 0.46
N VAL A 35 -2.91 -11.68 1.65
CA VAL A 35 -3.72 -10.68 2.37
C VAL A 35 -2.87 -9.47 2.74
N TYR A 36 -1.67 -9.70 3.30
CA TYR A 36 -0.75 -8.60 3.61
C TYR A 36 -0.33 -7.81 2.37
N ALA A 37 -0.05 -8.50 1.26
CA ALA A 37 0.27 -7.84 0.00
C ALA A 37 -0.88 -6.97 -0.50
N THR A 38 -2.11 -7.48 -0.47
CA THR A 38 -3.31 -6.74 -0.89
C THR A 38 -3.54 -5.51 -0.02
N VAL A 39 -3.51 -5.68 1.31
CA VAL A 39 -3.68 -4.55 2.24
C VAL A 39 -2.58 -3.51 2.06
N PHE A 40 -1.32 -3.95 1.90
CA PHE A 40 -0.20 -3.05 1.64
C PHE A 40 -0.43 -2.20 0.39
N ILE A 41 -0.87 -2.81 -0.72
CA ILE A 41 -1.13 -2.10 -1.98
C ILE A 41 -2.23 -1.06 -1.78
N LEU A 42 -3.36 -1.46 -1.18
CA LEU A 42 -4.49 -0.57 -0.96
C LEU A 42 -4.10 0.64 -0.09
N VAL A 43 -3.40 0.38 1.01
CA VAL A 43 -2.92 1.42 1.91
C VAL A 43 -1.88 2.31 1.23
N PHE A 44 -0.93 1.71 0.49
CA PHE A 44 0.09 2.46 -0.25
C PHE A 44 -0.54 3.40 -1.28
N VAL A 45 -1.42 2.87 -2.15
CA VAL A 45 -2.07 3.67 -3.21
C VAL A 45 -2.94 4.78 -2.61
N SER A 46 -3.68 4.47 -1.54
CA SER A 46 -4.50 5.46 -0.84
C SER A 46 -3.66 6.61 -0.30
N HIS A 47 -2.57 6.33 0.42
CA HIS A 47 -1.71 7.36 1.00
C HIS A 47 -0.83 8.07 -0.04
N TRP A 48 -0.42 7.37 -1.10
CA TRP A 48 0.33 7.98 -2.19
C TRP A 48 -0.47 9.04 -2.94
N ASN A 49 -1.75 8.78 -3.15
CA ASN A 49 -2.65 9.71 -3.85
C ASN A 49 -3.35 10.70 -2.91
N ASP A 50 -3.07 10.66 -1.61
CA ASP A 50 -3.68 11.59 -0.66
C ASP A 50 -3.21 13.01 -0.94
N PHE A 51 -4.19 13.86 -1.26
CA PHE A 51 -3.98 15.27 -1.58
C PHE A 51 -4.54 16.18 -0.50
N MET A 52 -5.71 15.85 0.01
CA MET A 52 -6.50 16.79 0.82
C MET A 52 -5.85 17.04 2.18
N TRP A 53 -5.46 16.00 2.91
CA TRP A 53 -4.83 16.14 4.21
C TRP A 53 -3.44 16.80 4.15
N PRO A 54 -2.52 16.32 3.27
CA PRO A 54 -1.22 16.97 3.12
C PRO A 54 -1.33 18.44 2.70
N GLN A 55 -2.30 18.80 1.85
CA GLN A 55 -2.51 20.18 1.45
C GLN A 55 -2.91 21.04 2.64
N GLN A 56 -3.87 20.61 3.45
CA GLN A 56 -4.31 21.36 4.62
C GLN A 56 -3.21 21.53 5.66
N MET A 57 -2.49 20.43 5.96
CA MET A 57 -1.38 20.44 6.92
C MET A 57 -0.20 21.27 6.41
N SER A 58 0.08 21.25 5.11
CA SER A 58 1.19 21.98 4.52
C SER A 58 1.02 23.50 4.54
N ILE A 59 -0.19 24.04 4.67
CA ILE A 59 -0.43 25.48 4.74
C ILE A 59 0.36 26.11 5.91
N GLY A 60 0.32 25.48 7.08
CA GLY A 60 1.08 25.95 8.24
C GLY A 60 2.59 25.73 8.13
N VAL A 61 3.00 24.57 7.60
CA VAL A 61 4.41 24.18 7.46
C VAL A 61 5.12 24.99 6.37
N GLN A 62 4.44 25.33 5.27
CA GLN A 62 4.99 26.12 4.17
C GLN A 62 5.40 27.54 4.59
N MET A 63 4.88 28.04 5.70
CA MET A 63 5.33 29.29 6.28
C MET A 63 6.79 29.21 6.77
N PHE A 64 7.24 28.04 7.21
CA PHE A 64 8.57 27.81 7.77
C PHE A 64 9.48 27.01 6.83
N GLN A 65 8.92 26.11 6.04
CA GLN A 65 9.64 25.24 5.11
C GLN A 65 8.83 25.05 3.81
N PRO A 66 8.92 25.99 2.87
CA PRO A 66 8.12 25.99 1.64
C PRO A 66 8.40 24.81 0.70
N GLU A 67 9.51 24.11 0.89
CA GLU A 67 9.92 22.98 0.06
C GLU A 67 9.32 21.63 0.52
N LEU A 68 8.78 21.55 1.74
CA LEU A 68 8.15 20.33 2.26
C LEU A 68 6.70 20.21 1.79
N MET A 69 6.51 19.43 0.74
CA MET A 69 5.17 19.10 0.24
C MET A 69 5.15 17.68 -0.35
N THR A 70 3.98 17.05 -0.29
CA THR A 70 3.78 15.76 -0.97
C THR A 70 3.69 15.96 -2.48
N LEU A 71 3.97 14.89 -3.23
CA LEU A 71 3.98 14.94 -4.69
C LEU A 71 2.65 15.44 -5.29
N PRO A 72 1.46 14.97 -4.86
CA PRO A 72 0.18 15.49 -5.37
C PRO A 72 -0.02 16.99 -5.12
N VAL A 73 0.38 17.49 -3.95
CA VAL A 73 0.30 18.93 -3.61
C VAL A 73 1.25 19.74 -4.48
N GLY A 74 2.48 19.25 -4.69
CA GLY A 74 3.46 19.89 -5.58
C GLY A 74 2.97 19.97 -7.03
N LEU A 75 2.38 18.90 -7.55
CA LEU A 75 1.80 18.87 -8.90
C LEU A 75 0.64 19.83 -9.07
N ALA A 76 -0.24 19.94 -8.08
CA ALA A 76 -1.35 20.91 -8.11
C ALA A 76 -0.84 22.35 -8.18
N LYS A 77 0.23 22.68 -7.46
CA LYS A 77 0.86 24.01 -7.53
C LYS A 77 1.52 24.27 -8.89
N LEU A 78 2.21 23.30 -9.46
CA LEU A 78 2.81 23.42 -10.78
C LEU A 78 1.75 23.63 -11.87
N SER A 79 0.60 22.98 -11.78
CA SER A 79 -0.51 23.15 -12.71
C SER A 79 -1.15 24.54 -12.64
N GLY A 80 -1.08 25.22 -11.49
CA GLY A 80 -1.55 26.58 -11.30
C GLY A 80 -0.54 27.66 -11.72
N SER A 81 0.72 27.30 -11.96
CA SER A 81 1.75 28.24 -12.40
C SER A 81 1.73 28.39 -13.94
N LYS A 82 1.97 29.62 -14.43
CA LYS A 82 2.02 29.92 -15.87
C LYS A 82 3.27 29.37 -16.59
N THR A 83 3.99 28.44 -15.99
CA THR A 83 5.06 27.69 -16.61
C THR A 83 4.45 26.69 -17.60
N GLY A 84 4.89 26.72 -18.83
CA GLY A 84 4.32 26.02 -20.00
C GLY A 84 3.85 24.57 -19.71
N ASP A 85 2.90 24.12 -20.50
CA ASP A 85 2.06 22.93 -20.28
C ASP A 85 2.78 21.58 -20.07
N VAL A 86 4.10 21.50 -20.31
CA VAL A 86 4.87 20.27 -20.28
C VAL A 86 5.30 19.88 -18.84
N THR A 87 5.56 20.86 -17.96
CA THR A 87 6.08 20.58 -16.61
C THR A 87 5.09 19.84 -15.72
N PRO A 88 3.80 20.22 -15.63
CA PRO A 88 2.81 19.47 -14.89
C PRO A 88 2.62 18.05 -15.44
N LEU A 89 2.65 17.90 -16.77
CA LEU A 89 2.50 16.60 -17.43
C LEU A 89 3.66 15.67 -17.11
N ALA A 90 4.89 16.15 -17.18
CA ALA A 90 6.08 15.39 -16.78
C ALA A 90 6.03 14.97 -15.31
N GLY A 91 5.61 15.86 -14.42
CA GLY A 91 5.43 15.57 -13.01
C GLY A 91 4.34 14.50 -12.78
N ALA A 92 3.23 14.56 -13.51
CA ALA A 92 2.18 13.55 -13.43
C ALA A 92 2.68 12.16 -13.86
N VAL A 93 3.45 12.08 -14.95
CA VAL A 93 4.07 10.83 -15.41
C VAL A 93 5.03 10.29 -14.36
N LEU A 94 5.90 11.12 -13.80
CA LEU A 94 6.84 10.71 -12.76
C LEU A 94 6.11 10.22 -11.49
N SER A 95 4.99 10.84 -11.12
CA SER A 95 4.21 10.44 -9.96
C SER A 95 3.51 9.08 -10.14
N ALA A 96 3.24 8.67 -11.38
CA ALA A 96 2.65 7.38 -11.67
C ALA A 96 3.64 6.21 -11.52
N ILE A 97 4.95 6.46 -11.69
CA ILE A 97 5.99 5.42 -11.68
C ILE A 97 5.98 4.57 -10.39
N PRO A 98 5.99 5.13 -9.18
CA PRO A 98 6.00 4.32 -7.96
C PRO A 98 4.75 3.45 -7.82
N VAL A 99 3.57 3.95 -8.19
CA VAL A 99 2.33 3.19 -8.15
C VAL A 99 2.38 2.03 -9.15
N MET A 100 2.88 2.28 -10.37
CA MET A 100 3.07 1.24 -11.38
C MET A 100 4.05 0.17 -10.92
N LEU A 101 5.17 0.55 -10.31
CA LEU A 101 6.14 -0.39 -9.77
C LEU A 101 5.53 -1.27 -8.68
N VAL A 102 4.85 -0.66 -7.71
CA VAL A 102 4.15 -1.41 -6.65
C VAL A 102 3.14 -2.37 -7.26
N TYR A 103 2.36 -1.93 -8.25
CA TYR A 103 1.39 -2.79 -8.92
C TYR A 103 2.06 -3.98 -9.63
N ILE A 104 3.13 -3.77 -10.39
CA ILE A 104 3.86 -4.83 -11.11
C ILE A 104 4.38 -5.89 -10.15
N PHE A 105 4.96 -5.49 -9.02
CA PHE A 105 5.45 -6.44 -8.03
C PHE A 105 4.33 -7.15 -7.25
N ALA A 106 3.22 -6.49 -7.05
CA ALA A 106 2.13 -6.95 -6.23
C ALA A 106 1.06 -7.74 -6.97
N GLN A 107 0.90 -7.56 -8.29
CA GLN A 107 -0.10 -8.25 -9.11
C GLN A 107 -0.03 -9.78 -8.98
N ARG A 108 1.16 -10.37 -8.87
CA ARG A 108 1.35 -11.81 -8.68
C ARG A 108 0.68 -12.33 -7.40
N TYR A 109 0.72 -11.54 -6.32
CA TYR A 109 0.09 -11.93 -5.05
C TYR A 109 -1.43 -11.81 -5.10
N ILE A 110 -1.96 -10.83 -5.85
CA ILE A 110 -3.40 -10.64 -6.05
C ILE A 110 -3.96 -11.81 -6.86
N ILE A 111 -3.30 -12.20 -7.95
CA ILE A 111 -3.72 -13.30 -8.83
C ILE A 111 -3.73 -14.63 -8.05
N ASP A 112 -2.69 -14.91 -7.29
CA ASP A 112 -2.60 -16.13 -6.47
C ASP A 112 -3.71 -16.20 -5.41
N GLY A 113 -4.10 -15.06 -4.83
CA GLY A 113 -5.17 -14.98 -3.85
C GLY A 113 -6.57 -15.24 -4.44
N VAL A 114 -6.87 -14.62 -5.57
CA VAL A 114 -8.14 -14.80 -6.27
C VAL A 114 -8.29 -16.23 -6.80
N SER A 115 -7.20 -16.80 -7.32
CA SER A 115 -7.20 -18.17 -7.84
C SER A 115 -7.50 -19.22 -6.78
N ARG A 116 -7.07 -19.00 -5.53
CA ARG A 116 -7.34 -19.94 -4.43
C ARG A 116 -8.75 -19.81 -3.84
N SER A 117 -9.35 -18.62 -3.90
CA SER A 117 -10.73 -18.42 -3.41
C SER A 117 -11.81 -18.82 -4.42
N GLY A 118 -11.46 -19.00 -5.68
CA GLY A 118 -12.39 -19.33 -6.78
C GLY A 118 -12.64 -20.82 -7.01
N ILE A 119 -12.00 -21.72 -6.26
CA ILE A 119 -12.24 -23.17 -6.36
C ILE A 119 -13.07 -23.60 -5.16
N LYS A 120 -14.36 -23.43 -5.27
CA LYS A 120 -15.38 -24.17 -4.52
C LYS A 120 -16.24 -24.93 -5.49
#